data_c9a0929dfeac3d05363e11a05f250b95
#
_entry.id   c9a0929dfeac3d05363e11a05f250b95
#
_cell.length_a   1.000
_cell.length_b   1.000
_cell.length_c   1.000
_cell.angle_alpha   90.00
_cell.angle_beta   90.00
_cell.angle_gamma   90.00
#
_symmetry.space_group_name_H-M   'P 1'
#
loop_
_entity.id
_entity.type
_entity.pdbx_description
1 polymer ?
#
loop_
_entity_poly.entity_id
_entity_poly.type
_entity_poly.pdbx_seq_one_letter_code
_entity_poly.pdbx_strand_id
1 'polypeptide(L)'
;MSDERRDDERSPDFRKVELVTINSGGNEKSYPVTLRDTSGKGLGGMYVGQDTLSPTATFVLRDSQGDDRRVRIVWTKRVAEYVQMLGLEVSEN
;
A
#
# COMPACT_ATOMS: atom_id res chain seq x y z
N MET A 1 -17.07 24.83 -11.05
CA MET A 1 -16.76 24.34 -10.55
C MET A 1 -15.91 24.44 -9.89
N SER A 2 -15.54 24.26 -9.25
CA SER A 2 -14.78 24.41 -8.48
C SER A 2 -13.99 23.62 -8.30
N ASP A 3 -13.28 23.42 -8.16
CA ASP A 3 -12.57 22.62 -7.92
C ASP A 3 -11.73 22.89 -7.14
N GLU A 4 -11.82 23.18 -6.19
CA GLU A 4 -11.10 23.34 -5.30
C GLU A 4 -10.34 22.33 -5.09
N ARG A 5 -9.29 22.06 -5.39
CA ARG A 5 -8.53 21.13 -5.13
C ARG A 5 -7.58 21.50 -4.20
N ARG A 6 -7.28 20.88 -3.19
CA ARG A 6 -6.30 21.17 -2.24
C ARG A 6 -5.14 20.35 -2.54
N ASP A 7 -3.93 20.76 -2.27
CA ASP A 7 -2.73 20.02 -2.57
C ASP A 7 -2.64 18.74 -1.82
N ASP A 8 -3.15 18.70 -0.61
CA ASP A 8 -3.08 17.48 0.15
C ASP A 8 -4.30 16.65 -0.04
N GLU A 9 -5.12 16.96 -1.01
CA GLU A 9 -6.29 16.20 -1.22
C GLU A 9 -5.96 14.89 -1.84
N ARG A 10 -6.62 13.83 -1.45
CA ARG A 10 -6.35 12.53 -2.01
C ARG A 10 -6.96 12.41 -3.38
N SER A 11 -6.25 11.75 -4.26
CA SER A 11 -6.71 11.51 -5.61
C SER A 11 -7.02 10.04 -5.76
N PRO A 12 -8.10 9.69 -6.43
CA PRO A 12 -8.37 8.28 -6.69
C PRO A 12 -7.27 7.69 -7.53
N ASP A 13 -6.89 6.48 -7.21
CA ASP A 13 -5.79 5.87 -7.92
C ASP A 13 -5.96 4.37 -7.79
N PHE A 14 -6.84 3.80 -8.61
CA PHE A 14 -7.14 2.39 -8.48
C PHE A 14 -6.15 1.60 -9.32
N ARG A 15 -5.16 1.05 -8.71
CA ARG A 15 -4.16 0.25 -9.38
C ARG A 15 -3.86 -0.98 -8.55
N LYS A 16 -3.50 -2.04 -9.23
CA LYS A 16 -3.08 -3.25 -8.53
C LYS A 16 -1.59 -3.26 -8.42
N VAL A 17 -1.12 -3.49 -7.21
CA VAL A 17 0.31 -3.55 -6.94
C VAL A 17 0.56 -4.74 -6.05
N GLU A 18 1.80 -4.99 -5.73
CA GLU A 18 2.17 -6.05 -4.80
C GLU A 18 3.06 -5.49 -3.72
N LEU A 19 2.79 -5.89 -2.50
CA LEU A 19 3.72 -5.62 -1.41
C LEU A 19 4.57 -6.86 -1.26
N VAL A 20 5.86 -6.69 -1.37
CA VAL A 20 6.79 -7.81 -1.38
C VAL A 20 7.70 -7.73 -0.19
N THR A 21 7.88 -8.84 0.48
CA THR A 21 8.80 -8.91 1.58
C THR A 21 9.75 -10.08 1.32
N ILE A 22 10.97 -9.95 1.81
CA ILE A 22 11.97 -10.99 1.64
C ILE A 22 12.43 -11.37 3.02
N ASN A 23 12.27 -12.62 3.37
CA ASN A 23 12.67 -13.04 4.69
C ASN A 23 14.16 -13.34 4.70
N SER A 24 14.69 -13.73 5.86
CA SER A 24 16.11 -13.91 6.01
C SER A 24 16.63 -15.08 5.19
N GLY A 25 15.77 -15.95 4.76
CA GLY A 25 16.20 -17.04 3.90
C GLY A 25 16.17 -16.69 2.42
N GLY A 26 15.87 -15.46 2.09
CA GLY A 26 15.84 -15.04 0.69
C GLY A 26 14.54 -15.34 -0.01
N ASN A 27 13.52 -15.83 0.69
CA ASN A 27 12.25 -16.13 0.07
C ASN A 27 11.39 -14.90 0.01
N GLU A 28 10.83 -14.67 -1.16
CA GLU A 28 9.93 -13.57 -1.35
C GLU A 28 8.52 -13.99 -1.05
N LYS A 29 7.76 -13.09 -0.48
CA LYS A 29 6.34 -13.30 -0.31
C LYS A 29 5.64 -12.03 -0.73
N SER A 30 4.67 -12.15 -1.60
CA SER A 30 4.00 -10.97 -2.10
C SER A 30 2.55 -11.00 -1.71
N TYR A 31 1.99 -9.81 -1.54
CA TYR A 31 0.62 -9.63 -1.11
C TYR A 31 -0.04 -8.70 -2.11
N PRO A 32 -1.07 -9.16 -2.80
CA PRO A 32 -1.73 -8.31 -3.79
C PRO A 32 -2.54 -7.22 -3.08
N VAL A 33 -2.33 -6.01 -3.49
CA VAL A 33 -3.01 -4.87 -2.89
C VAL A 33 -3.57 -4.02 -4.00
N THR A 34 -4.79 -3.53 -3.82
CA THR A 34 -5.36 -2.59 -4.75
C THR A 34 -5.24 -1.22 -4.12
N LEU A 35 -4.49 -0.33 -4.77
CA LEU A 35 -4.40 1.03 -4.30
C LEU A 35 -5.71 1.73 -4.58
N ARG A 36 -6.12 2.58 -3.68
CA ARG A 36 -7.37 3.28 -3.82
C ARG A 36 -7.18 4.78 -3.99
N ASP A 37 -6.20 5.35 -3.32
CA ASP A 37 -5.97 6.77 -3.44
C ASP A 37 -4.54 7.06 -3.05
N THR A 38 -4.09 8.23 -3.42
CA THR A 38 -2.76 8.68 -3.09
C THR A 38 -2.84 10.13 -2.63
N SER A 39 -1.89 10.50 -1.82
CA SER A 39 -1.75 11.90 -1.44
C SER A 39 -0.32 12.08 -1.01
N GLY A 40 0.30 13.15 -1.44
CA GLY A 40 1.65 13.47 -1.02
C GLY A 40 2.55 12.26 -0.94
N LYS A 41 2.90 11.85 0.27
CA LYS A 41 3.72 10.68 0.46
C LYS A 41 2.93 9.48 0.89
N GLY A 42 1.63 9.54 0.96
CA GLY A 42 0.82 8.47 1.48
C GLY A 42 0.04 7.76 0.41
N LEU A 43 -0.21 6.49 0.63
CA LEU A 43 -0.99 5.68 -0.28
C LEU A 43 -2.03 4.94 0.54
N GLY A 44 -3.22 4.82 0.01
CA GLY A 44 -4.25 4.00 0.65
C GLY A 44 -4.50 2.78 -0.19
N GLY A 45 -4.61 1.63 0.44
CA GLY A 45 -4.81 0.40 -0.30
C GLY A 45 -5.70 -0.58 0.41
N MET A 46 -6.05 -1.63 -0.30
CA MET A 46 -6.88 -2.68 0.25
C MET A 46 -6.22 -4.01 -0.05
N TYR A 47 -6.03 -4.80 0.98
CA TYR A 47 -5.46 -6.13 0.84
C TYR A 47 -6.58 -7.15 1.08
N VAL A 48 -6.72 -8.09 0.17
CA VAL A 48 -7.67 -9.17 0.32
C VAL A 48 -6.89 -10.45 0.39
N GLY A 49 -6.98 -11.14 1.51
CA GLY A 49 -6.26 -12.39 1.68
C GLY A 49 -6.35 -12.85 3.10
N GLN A 50 -5.72 -13.96 3.38
CA GLN A 50 -5.83 -14.58 4.69
C GLN A 50 -4.80 -14.10 5.68
N ASP A 51 -3.72 -13.52 5.21
CA ASP A 51 -2.68 -13.06 6.12
C ASP A 51 -3.09 -11.75 6.76
N THR A 52 -2.47 -11.45 7.87
CA THR A 52 -2.70 -10.18 8.53
C THR A 52 -1.44 -9.35 8.39
N LEU A 53 -1.60 -8.18 7.79
CA LEU A 53 -0.48 -7.27 7.63
C LEU A 53 -0.47 -6.32 8.81
N SER A 54 0.71 -6.04 9.33
CA SER A 54 0.84 -5.30 10.58
C SER A 54 1.44 -3.93 10.36
N PRO A 55 1.07 -2.95 11.18
CA PRO A 55 1.71 -1.65 11.09
C PRO A 55 3.19 -1.75 11.37
N THR A 56 3.93 -0.81 10.85
CA THR A 56 5.37 -0.64 10.97
C THR A 56 6.16 -1.65 10.16
N ALA A 57 5.51 -2.57 9.49
CA ALA A 57 6.22 -3.48 8.60
C ALA A 57 6.65 -2.72 7.35
N THR A 58 7.82 -3.07 6.85
CA THR A 58 8.37 -2.44 5.67
C THR A 58 8.31 -3.43 4.51
N PHE A 59 7.86 -2.94 3.38
CA PHE A 59 7.71 -3.76 2.20
C PHE A 59 8.27 -3.02 1.00
N VAL A 60 8.46 -3.76 -0.08
CA VAL A 60 8.72 -3.15 -1.37
C VAL A 60 7.40 -3.18 -2.12
N LEU A 61 6.96 -2.03 -2.58
CA LEU A 61 5.75 -1.94 -3.38
C LEU A 61 6.16 -2.02 -4.83
N ARG A 62 5.64 -3.02 -5.51
CA ARG A 62 6.00 -3.27 -6.91
C ARG A 62 4.75 -3.07 -7.76
N ASP A 63 4.81 -2.16 -8.69
CA ASP A 63 3.65 -1.91 -9.53
C ASP A 63 3.75 -2.74 -10.82
N SER A 64 2.77 -2.57 -11.69
CA SER A 64 2.69 -3.39 -12.87
C SER A 64 3.79 -3.09 -13.88
N GLN A 65 4.48 -1.99 -13.70
CA GLN A 65 5.57 -1.65 -14.59
C GLN A 65 6.92 -2.10 -14.03
N GLY A 66 6.91 -2.73 -12.89
CA GLY A 66 8.13 -3.22 -12.30
C GLY A 66 8.88 -2.21 -11.47
N ASP A 67 8.32 -1.04 -11.26
CA ASP A 67 8.98 -0.06 -10.42
C ASP A 67 8.81 -0.46 -8.96
N ASP A 68 9.89 -0.39 -8.22
CA ASP A 68 9.88 -0.77 -6.83
C ASP A 68 10.05 0.46 -5.96
N ARG A 69 9.29 0.52 -4.89
CA ARG A 69 9.44 1.58 -3.92
C ARG A 69 9.37 0.98 -2.55
N ARG A 70 10.13 1.51 -1.63
CA ARG A 70 10.07 1.04 -0.26
C ARG A 70 8.95 1.76 0.45
N VAL A 71 8.07 1.01 1.08
CA VAL A 71 6.94 1.59 1.79
C VAL A 71 6.84 0.96 3.16
N ARG A 72 6.17 1.65 4.06
CA ARG A 72 5.92 1.16 5.39
C ARG A 72 4.43 1.25 5.65
N ILE A 73 3.87 0.25 6.30
CA ILE A 73 2.49 0.29 6.69
C ILE A 73 2.40 1.16 7.94
N VAL A 74 1.61 2.22 7.87
CA VAL A 74 1.47 3.11 9.01
C VAL A 74 0.18 2.85 9.78
N TRP A 75 -0.81 2.26 9.17
CA TRP A 75 -2.00 1.84 9.89
C TRP A 75 -2.73 0.76 9.08
N THR A 76 -3.48 -0.04 9.78
CA THR A 76 -4.32 -1.03 9.13
C THR A 76 -5.66 -1.04 9.82
N LYS A 77 -6.68 -1.49 9.10
CA LYS A 77 -8.00 -1.63 9.66
C LYS A 77 -8.66 -2.80 8.97
N ARG A 78 -9.07 -3.80 9.74
CA ARG A 78 -9.76 -4.95 9.16
C ARG A 78 -11.22 -4.57 9.00
N VAL A 79 -11.73 -4.69 7.78
CA VAL A 79 -13.10 -4.32 7.50
C VAL A 79 -13.95 -5.54 7.17
N ALA A 80 -13.34 -6.68 6.93
CA ALA A 80 -14.08 -7.92 6.71
C ALA A 80 -13.12 -9.06 6.99
N GLU A 81 -13.62 -10.28 6.95
CA GLU A 81 -12.81 -11.40 7.36
C GLU A 81 -11.50 -11.51 6.59
N TYR A 82 -11.53 -11.25 5.32
CA TYR A 82 -10.32 -11.35 4.53
C TYR A 82 -9.94 -10.02 3.88
N VAL A 83 -10.37 -8.90 4.45
CA VAL A 83 -10.12 -7.61 3.83
C VAL A 83 -9.54 -6.65 4.86
N GLN A 84 -8.39 -6.11 4.56
CA GLN A 84 -7.74 -5.10 5.40
C GLN A 84 -7.51 -3.85 4.59
N MET A 85 -7.84 -2.73 5.17
CA MET A 85 -7.48 -1.44 4.59
C MET A 85 -6.12 -1.05 5.14
N LEU A 86 -5.30 -0.47 4.30
CA LEU A 86 -3.92 -0.16 4.66
C LEU A 86 -3.62 1.30 4.36
N GLY A 87 -2.87 1.90 5.24
CA GLY A 87 -2.26 3.19 4.96
C GLY A 87 -0.78 2.98 4.82
N LEU A 88 -0.21 3.42 3.70
CA LEU A 88 1.18 3.21 3.40
C LEU A 88 1.89 4.55 3.27
N GLU A 89 3.14 4.58 3.67
CA GLU A 89 3.95 5.76 3.53
C GLU A 89 5.18 5.37 2.73
N VAL A 90 5.50 6.16 1.72
CA VAL A 90 6.68 5.90 0.92
C VAL A 90 7.90 6.28 1.73
N SER A 91 8.80 5.33 1.87
CA SER A 91 10.00 5.54 2.65
C SER A 91 11.16 5.54 1.68
N GLU A 92 11.56 6.72 1.26
CA GLU A 92 12.56 6.77 0.36
C GLU A 92 13.79 6.96 0.95
N ASN A 93 14.67 6.45 0.73
CA ASN A 93 15.87 6.62 1.30
C ASN A 93 16.51 5.63 1.59
#